data_794d05878c531d2482c4cdc61c0d54f1
#
_entry.id   794d05878c531d2482c4cdc61c0d54f1
#
_cell.length_a   1.000
_cell.length_b   1.000
_cell.length_c   1.000
_cell.angle_alpha   90.00
_cell.angle_beta   90.00
_cell.angle_gamma   90.00
#
_symmetry.space_group_name_H-M   'P 1'
#
loop_
_entity.id
_entity.type
_entity.pdbx_description
1 polymer ?
#
loop_
_entity_poly.entity_id
_entity_poly.type
_entity_poly.pdbx_seq_one_letter_code
_entity_poly.pdbx_strand_id
1 'polypeptide(L)'
;SLSEVANLDTMVTVVDAMNFLDDYLESQALIDKGLELNAQDSRTISDLLISQIEFANVIIVNKTDLVSKNNLNRLTKILHHLNPDAQIIRSEFGLVQLSRILNTELFHFDRAAESPGWLKELRGSHVPESVEYGIKNFVYTSRRPMHPGRLRAFLDADWDGVIRSKGFLWSATRMDYSIEWSQAGGVCRIEPGAMFYAAMEKERWPQDLLLLRDVKDSWEEPFGDRRQQLVVIGIEMNEEWLRAQLNDCLLSNDEMIKGPEFWKTFVDPFPEWNIKYLSEVAQEQQATSSLGV
;
A
#
# COMPACT_ATOMS: atom_id res chain seq x y z
N SER A 1 27.24 -14.07 13.56
CA SER A 1 25.92 -13.43 13.33
C SER A 1 24.84 -14.50 13.27
N LEU A 2 23.58 -14.16 13.48
CA LEU A 2 22.48 -15.14 13.41
C LEU A 2 22.39 -15.75 12.00
N SER A 3 22.68 -14.96 10.97
CA SER A 3 22.71 -15.40 9.57
C SER A 3 23.77 -16.46 9.23
N GLU A 4 24.73 -16.73 10.12
CA GLU A 4 25.72 -17.81 9.96
C GLU A 4 25.20 -19.17 10.40
N VAL A 5 24.14 -19.20 11.21
CA VAL A 5 23.60 -20.41 11.83
C VAL A 5 22.14 -20.67 11.53
N ALA A 6 21.43 -19.72 10.93
CA ALA A 6 20.02 -19.84 10.59
C ALA A 6 19.69 -19.06 9.31
N ASN A 7 18.87 -19.64 8.46
CA ASN A 7 18.30 -18.99 7.30
C ASN A 7 16.81 -18.70 7.55
N LEU A 8 16.33 -17.54 7.10
CA LEU A 8 14.91 -17.25 7.07
C LEU A 8 14.28 -18.05 5.93
N ASP A 9 13.43 -19.02 6.28
CA ASP A 9 12.84 -19.99 5.36
C ASP A 9 11.39 -19.60 4.96
N THR A 10 10.63 -19.15 5.95
CA THR A 10 9.19 -18.88 5.77
C THR A 10 8.71 -17.79 6.72
N MET A 11 8.01 -16.80 6.21
CA MET A 11 7.24 -15.83 7.01
C MET A 11 5.83 -16.40 7.23
N VAL A 12 5.49 -16.70 8.49
CA VAL A 12 4.19 -17.28 8.86
C VAL A 12 3.39 -16.29 9.67
N THR A 13 2.15 -16.03 9.24
CA THR A 13 1.18 -15.22 10.00
C THR A 13 0.02 -16.11 10.43
N VAL A 14 -0.38 -15.98 11.70
CA VAL A 14 -1.56 -16.67 12.24
C VAL A 14 -2.71 -15.70 12.38
N VAL A 15 -3.84 -16.04 11.75
CA VAL A 15 -5.07 -15.25 11.76
C VAL A 15 -6.12 -16.02 12.59
N ASP A 16 -6.72 -15.35 13.56
CA ASP A 16 -7.87 -15.84 14.32
C ASP A 16 -9.14 -15.68 13.48
N ALA A 17 -9.69 -16.79 12.99
CA ALA A 17 -10.86 -16.77 12.12
C ALA A 17 -12.09 -16.12 12.76
N MET A 18 -12.21 -16.19 14.08
CA MET A 18 -13.36 -15.67 14.82
C MET A 18 -13.28 -14.16 15.01
N ASN A 19 -12.10 -13.66 15.37
CA ASN A 19 -11.97 -12.29 15.86
C ASN A 19 -11.39 -11.32 14.81
N PHE A 20 -10.71 -11.82 13.77
CA PHE A 20 -9.94 -10.97 12.86
C PHE A 20 -10.72 -9.81 12.24
N LEU A 21 -11.94 -10.07 11.76
CA LEU A 21 -12.74 -9.01 11.13
C LEU A 21 -13.26 -8.00 12.15
N ASP A 22 -13.63 -8.47 13.34
CA ASP A 22 -14.12 -7.62 14.43
C ASP A 22 -12.98 -6.78 14.99
N ASP A 23 -11.79 -7.37 15.26
CA ASP A 23 -10.58 -6.64 15.69
C ASP A 23 -10.17 -5.58 14.69
N TYR A 24 -10.31 -5.87 13.40
CA TYR A 24 -10.01 -4.92 12.34
C TYR A 24 -11.01 -3.75 12.30
N LEU A 25 -12.30 -4.04 12.43
CA LEU A 25 -13.38 -3.04 12.44
C LEU A 25 -13.39 -2.22 13.73
N GLU A 26 -13.15 -2.86 14.90
CA GLU A 26 -13.04 -2.15 16.18
C GLU A 26 -11.84 -1.19 16.23
N SER A 27 -10.72 -1.54 15.62
CA SER A 27 -9.57 -0.63 15.50
C SER A 27 -9.92 0.62 14.71
N GLN A 28 -10.76 0.50 13.68
CA GLN A 28 -11.32 1.63 12.94
C GLN A 28 -12.18 2.51 13.87
N ALA A 29 -13.07 1.90 14.65
CA ALA A 29 -13.96 2.62 15.57
C ALA A 29 -13.23 3.30 16.76
N LEU A 30 -12.09 2.79 17.20
CA LEU A 30 -11.27 3.39 18.25
C LEU A 30 -10.60 4.69 17.80
N ILE A 31 -10.22 4.77 16.54
CA ILE A 31 -9.65 5.97 15.92
C ILE A 31 -10.72 7.06 15.79
N ASP A 32 -11.93 6.71 15.38
CA ASP A 32 -13.07 7.63 15.32
C ASP A 32 -13.42 8.23 16.71
N LYS A 33 -12.99 7.55 17.79
CA LYS A 33 -13.15 8.01 19.18
C LYS A 33 -11.96 8.82 19.71
N GLY A 34 -10.91 9.07 18.92
CA GLY A 34 -9.75 9.87 19.31
C GLY A 34 -8.87 9.22 20.39
N LEU A 35 -8.86 7.91 20.49
CA LEU A 35 -8.01 7.16 21.41
C LEU A 35 -6.70 6.76 20.73
N GLU A 36 -5.74 7.70 20.71
CA GLU A 36 -4.35 7.44 20.30
C GLU A 36 -3.67 6.49 21.28
N LEU A 37 -3.17 5.35 20.80
CA LEU A 37 -2.59 4.29 21.63
C LEU A 37 -1.13 4.52 22.06
N ASN A 38 -0.40 5.49 21.52
CA ASN A 38 0.90 6.00 22.04
C ASN A 38 1.53 7.04 21.10
N ALA A 39 2.09 8.10 21.65
CA ALA A 39 2.68 9.25 20.95
C ALA A 39 3.99 8.95 20.18
N GLN A 40 4.53 7.75 20.22
CA GLN A 40 5.80 7.38 19.58
C GLN A 40 5.70 6.29 18.51
N ASP A 41 4.66 5.49 18.49
CA ASP A 41 4.38 4.54 17.40
C ASP A 41 3.05 4.90 16.74
N SER A 42 3.11 5.56 15.61
CA SER A 42 1.93 6.01 14.87
C SER A 42 1.21 4.87 14.11
N ARG A 43 1.70 3.61 14.22
CA ARG A 43 1.06 2.45 13.60
C ARG A 43 -0.14 2.00 14.43
N THR A 44 -1.24 1.72 13.75
CA THR A 44 -2.43 1.13 14.40
C THR A 44 -2.34 -0.39 14.44
N ILE A 45 -3.19 -1.01 15.25
CA ILE A 45 -3.34 -2.46 15.27
C ILE A 45 -3.72 -2.97 13.87
N SER A 46 -4.61 -2.26 13.17
CA SER A 46 -5.02 -2.59 11.80
C SER A 46 -3.84 -2.54 10.81
N ASP A 47 -3.01 -1.50 10.87
CA ASP A 47 -1.79 -1.39 10.04
C ASP A 47 -0.85 -2.58 10.28
N LEU A 48 -0.68 -2.97 11.54
CA LEU A 48 0.19 -4.08 11.90
C LEU A 48 -0.38 -5.41 11.39
N LEU A 49 -1.67 -5.67 11.61
CA LEU A 49 -2.35 -6.89 11.15
C LEU A 49 -2.29 -7.02 9.64
N ILE A 50 -2.60 -5.96 8.91
CA ILE A 50 -2.53 -5.96 7.45
C ILE A 50 -1.09 -6.16 6.95
N SER A 51 -0.12 -5.46 7.54
CA SER A 51 1.29 -5.62 7.16
C SER A 51 1.78 -7.06 7.37
N GLN A 52 1.39 -7.70 8.47
CA GLN A 52 1.73 -9.11 8.72
C GLN A 52 1.12 -10.05 7.67
N ILE A 53 -0.09 -9.76 7.18
CA ILE A 53 -0.72 -10.53 6.10
C ILE A 53 0.00 -10.30 4.78
N GLU A 54 0.27 -9.05 4.43
CA GLU A 54 0.90 -8.66 3.17
C GLU A 54 2.29 -9.30 2.99
N PHE A 55 3.05 -9.50 4.07
CA PHE A 55 4.41 -10.06 4.02
C PHE A 55 4.48 -11.58 4.30
N ALA A 56 3.37 -12.24 4.60
CA ALA A 56 3.37 -13.67 4.89
C ALA A 56 3.62 -14.52 3.63
N ASN A 57 4.46 -15.55 3.75
CA ASN A 57 4.51 -16.64 2.78
C ASN A 57 3.40 -17.66 3.03
N VAL A 58 3.07 -17.85 4.33
CA VAL A 58 2.01 -18.76 4.76
C VAL A 58 1.10 -18.05 5.74
N ILE A 59 -0.20 -18.12 5.52
CA ILE A 59 -1.23 -17.61 6.44
C ILE A 59 -1.98 -18.81 7.02
N ILE A 60 -1.87 -18.99 8.34
CA ILE A 60 -2.61 -20.01 9.08
C ILE A 60 -3.91 -19.37 9.59
N VAL A 61 -5.04 -19.75 9.01
CA VAL A 61 -6.36 -19.35 9.50
C VAL A 61 -6.77 -20.35 10.56
N ASN A 62 -6.59 -19.98 11.83
CA ASN A 62 -6.84 -20.82 12.98
C ASN A 62 -8.25 -20.60 13.56
N LYS A 63 -8.69 -21.50 14.43
CA LYS A 63 -10.02 -21.53 15.06
C LYS A 63 -11.17 -21.66 14.04
N THR A 64 -10.92 -22.43 12.96
CA THR A 64 -11.93 -22.61 11.90
C THR A 64 -13.17 -23.38 12.36
N ASP A 65 -13.07 -24.09 13.47
CA ASP A 65 -14.16 -24.77 14.19
C ASP A 65 -15.17 -23.79 14.82
N LEU A 66 -14.78 -22.54 15.09
CA LEU A 66 -15.60 -21.54 15.76
C LEU A 66 -16.41 -20.65 14.80
N VAL A 67 -16.22 -20.80 13.49
CA VAL A 67 -16.86 -19.93 12.50
C VAL A 67 -17.69 -20.73 11.49
N SER A 68 -18.72 -20.09 10.92
CA SER A 68 -19.49 -20.69 9.84
C SER A 68 -18.65 -20.86 8.57
N LYS A 69 -18.98 -21.85 7.73
CA LYS A 69 -18.33 -22.05 6.42
C LYS A 69 -18.38 -20.78 5.56
N ASN A 70 -19.47 -20.04 5.64
CA ASN A 70 -19.64 -18.81 4.87
C ASN A 70 -18.64 -17.73 5.32
N ASN A 71 -18.54 -17.49 6.64
CA ASN A 71 -17.60 -16.52 7.20
C ASN A 71 -16.16 -16.94 6.95
N LEU A 72 -15.84 -18.24 7.07
CA LEU A 72 -14.52 -18.76 6.77
C LEU A 72 -14.12 -18.55 5.29
N ASN A 73 -15.04 -18.79 4.37
CA ASN A 73 -14.80 -18.56 2.96
C ASN A 73 -14.63 -17.07 2.65
N ARG A 74 -15.48 -16.21 3.25
CA ARG A 74 -15.35 -14.75 3.15
C ARG A 74 -13.98 -14.28 3.63
N LEU A 75 -13.57 -14.69 4.84
CA LEU A 75 -12.25 -14.35 5.38
C LEU A 75 -11.12 -14.85 4.49
N THR A 76 -11.18 -16.11 4.05
CA THR A 76 -10.15 -16.68 3.17
C THR A 76 -9.99 -15.87 1.89
N LYS A 77 -11.08 -15.38 1.30
CA LYS A 77 -11.03 -14.54 0.08
C LYS A 77 -10.46 -13.14 0.37
N ILE A 78 -10.81 -12.53 1.50
CA ILE A 78 -10.22 -11.25 1.93
C ILE A 78 -8.69 -11.40 2.05
N LEU A 79 -8.22 -12.42 2.75
CA LEU A 79 -6.79 -12.69 2.93
C LEU A 79 -6.09 -12.92 1.58
N HIS A 80 -6.74 -13.59 0.64
CA HIS A 80 -6.20 -13.81 -0.70
C HIS A 80 -6.12 -12.51 -1.53
N HIS A 81 -7.06 -11.57 -1.35
CA HIS A 81 -6.96 -10.25 -2.00
C HIS A 81 -5.86 -9.39 -1.38
N LEU A 82 -5.65 -9.49 -0.06
CA LEU A 82 -4.56 -8.77 0.62
C LEU A 82 -3.20 -9.35 0.26
N ASN A 83 -3.10 -10.67 0.11
CA ASN A 83 -1.86 -11.36 -0.28
C ASN A 83 -2.16 -12.58 -1.17
N PRO A 84 -2.19 -12.40 -2.49
CA PRO A 84 -2.49 -13.48 -3.44
C PRO A 84 -1.40 -14.54 -3.53
N ASP A 85 -0.18 -14.25 -3.06
CA ASP A 85 0.95 -15.18 -3.10
C ASP A 85 1.04 -16.08 -1.88
N ALA A 86 0.38 -15.72 -0.78
CA ALA A 86 0.43 -16.50 0.43
C ALA A 86 -0.30 -17.84 0.30
N GLN A 87 0.31 -18.90 0.82
CA GLN A 87 -0.39 -20.17 1.01
C GLN A 87 -1.30 -20.07 2.23
N ILE A 88 -2.61 -20.24 2.03
CA ILE A 88 -3.60 -20.21 3.13
C ILE A 88 -3.83 -21.63 3.64
N ILE A 89 -3.59 -21.85 4.94
CA ILE A 89 -3.79 -23.13 5.64
C ILE A 89 -4.88 -22.93 6.68
N ARG A 90 -5.95 -23.73 6.60
CA ARG A 90 -7.00 -23.79 7.63
C ARG A 90 -6.58 -24.70 8.76
N SER A 91 -6.79 -24.27 10.00
CA SER A 91 -6.35 -25.00 11.19
C SER A 91 -7.40 -24.89 12.31
N GLU A 92 -7.41 -25.90 13.13
CA GLU A 92 -8.12 -25.96 14.41
C GLU A 92 -7.10 -26.26 15.50
N PHE A 93 -7.17 -25.56 16.63
CA PHE A 93 -6.26 -25.69 17.78
C PHE A 93 -4.77 -25.54 17.40
N GLY A 94 -4.44 -24.82 16.34
CA GLY A 94 -3.07 -24.65 15.87
C GLY A 94 -2.44 -25.90 15.23
N LEU A 95 -3.24 -26.89 14.89
CA LEU A 95 -2.75 -28.15 14.28
C LEU A 95 -2.39 -27.91 12.80
N VAL A 96 -1.09 -27.81 12.55
CA VAL A 96 -0.53 -27.65 11.19
C VAL A 96 0.61 -28.65 10.99
N GLN A 97 0.68 -29.22 9.81
CA GLN A 97 1.81 -30.09 9.45
C GLN A 97 3.09 -29.24 9.37
N LEU A 98 4.12 -29.59 10.11
CA LEU A 98 5.37 -28.82 10.18
C LEU A 98 6.04 -28.64 8.82
N SER A 99 5.92 -29.60 7.90
CA SER A 99 6.43 -29.49 6.52
C SER A 99 5.78 -28.40 5.70
N ARG A 100 4.65 -27.81 6.17
CA ARG A 100 4.00 -26.69 5.50
C ARG A 100 4.56 -25.32 5.92
N ILE A 101 5.36 -25.29 7.00
CA ILE A 101 5.87 -24.07 7.61
C ILE A 101 7.38 -24.11 7.91
N LEU A 102 8.01 -25.28 7.75
CA LEU A 102 9.46 -25.48 7.95
C LEU A 102 10.06 -26.15 6.73
N ASN A 103 11.25 -25.73 6.35
CA ASN A 103 11.98 -26.18 5.15
C ASN A 103 11.13 -26.07 3.87
N THR A 104 10.45 -24.94 3.72
CA THR A 104 9.56 -24.68 2.60
C THR A 104 10.25 -23.94 1.47
N GLU A 105 11.38 -23.26 1.76
CA GLU A 105 12.12 -22.39 0.84
C GLU A 105 11.23 -21.32 0.18
N LEU A 106 10.16 -20.88 0.89
CA LEU A 106 9.21 -19.89 0.37
C LEU A 106 9.68 -18.45 0.50
N PHE A 107 10.58 -18.18 1.46
CA PHE A 107 11.09 -16.84 1.65
C PHE A 107 12.23 -16.55 0.67
N HIS A 108 12.06 -15.52 -0.14
CA HIS A 108 13.09 -14.99 -1.02
C HIS A 108 13.26 -13.49 -0.74
N PHE A 109 14.46 -13.09 -0.38
CA PHE A 109 14.77 -11.71 -0.04
C PHE A 109 14.41 -10.73 -1.17
N ASP A 110 14.72 -11.08 -2.40
CA ASP A 110 14.42 -10.27 -3.58
C ASP A 110 12.92 -10.06 -3.77
N ARG A 111 12.12 -11.12 -3.57
CA ARG A 111 10.64 -11.01 -3.62
C ARG A 111 10.07 -10.20 -2.46
N ALA A 112 10.65 -10.31 -1.27
CA ALA A 112 10.23 -9.53 -0.11
C ALA A 112 10.57 -8.05 -0.30
N ALA A 113 11.68 -7.73 -0.96
CA ALA A 113 12.07 -6.37 -1.33
C ALA A 113 11.23 -5.79 -2.49
N GLU A 114 10.75 -6.66 -3.41
CA GLU A 114 9.93 -6.27 -4.56
C GLU A 114 8.48 -5.95 -4.22
N SER A 115 8.06 -6.16 -2.99
CA SER A 115 6.80 -5.71 -2.42
C SER A 115 5.60 -6.64 -2.37
N PRO A 116 4.68 -6.28 -1.46
CA PRO A 116 3.42 -6.97 -1.24
C PRO A 116 2.55 -7.03 -2.51
N GLY A 117 1.58 -7.94 -2.52
CA GLY A 117 0.72 -8.28 -3.67
C GLY A 117 0.05 -7.11 -4.40
N TRP A 118 -0.10 -5.94 -3.76
CA TRP A 118 -0.66 -4.74 -4.38
C TRP A 118 0.19 -4.17 -5.54
N LEU A 119 1.52 -4.37 -5.55
CA LEU A 119 2.35 -3.97 -6.71
C LEU A 119 2.09 -4.84 -7.93
N LYS A 120 1.62 -6.08 -7.75
CA LYS A 120 1.22 -6.95 -8.86
C LYS A 120 -0.05 -6.42 -9.53
N GLU A 121 -0.99 -5.92 -8.74
CA GLU A 121 -2.17 -5.22 -9.28
C GLU A 121 -1.75 -3.99 -10.11
N LEU A 122 -0.79 -3.21 -9.63
CA LEU A 122 -0.22 -2.09 -10.38
C LEU A 122 0.45 -2.51 -11.70
N ARG A 123 1.03 -3.70 -11.74
CA ARG A 123 1.69 -4.28 -12.94
C ARG A 123 0.72 -5.03 -13.86
N GLY A 124 -0.59 -4.98 -13.58
CA GLY A 124 -1.64 -5.56 -14.43
C GLY A 124 -1.91 -7.05 -14.23
N SER A 125 -1.36 -7.70 -13.20
CA SER A 125 -1.77 -9.04 -12.79
C SER A 125 -3.00 -8.95 -11.88
N HIS A 126 -4.16 -8.98 -12.50
CA HIS A 126 -5.45 -8.80 -11.82
C HIS A 126 -5.85 -10.05 -11.04
N VAL A 127 -6.17 -9.88 -9.75
CA VAL A 127 -6.86 -10.92 -8.97
C VAL A 127 -8.34 -10.84 -9.33
N PRO A 128 -8.98 -11.92 -9.84
CA PRO A 128 -10.38 -11.88 -10.22
C PRO A 128 -11.28 -11.44 -9.07
N GLU A 129 -12.20 -10.51 -9.35
CA GLU A 129 -13.18 -10.06 -8.36
C GLU A 129 -13.99 -11.23 -7.80
N SER A 130 -14.15 -11.24 -6.48
CA SER A 130 -14.99 -12.22 -5.80
C SER A 130 -16.39 -11.65 -5.57
N VAL A 131 -17.18 -11.59 -6.64
CA VAL A 131 -18.57 -11.07 -6.63
C VAL A 131 -19.43 -11.71 -5.53
N GLU A 132 -19.13 -12.96 -5.18
CA GLU A 132 -19.90 -13.75 -4.20
C GLU A 132 -19.91 -13.20 -2.76
N TYR A 133 -18.87 -12.38 -2.40
CA TYR A 133 -18.76 -11.82 -1.05
C TYR A 133 -18.62 -10.29 -1.04
N GLY A 134 -18.92 -9.64 -2.16
CA GLY A 134 -18.81 -8.17 -2.30
C GLY A 134 -17.38 -7.65 -2.22
N ILE A 135 -16.35 -8.52 -2.33
CA ILE A 135 -14.95 -8.11 -2.31
C ILE A 135 -14.58 -7.61 -3.69
N LYS A 136 -14.09 -6.38 -3.76
CA LYS A 136 -13.64 -5.72 -4.99
C LYS A 136 -12.29 -5.09 -4.79
N ASN A 137 -11.55 -4.95 -5.88
CA ASN A 137 -10.38 -4.10 -5.96
C ASN A 137 -10.45 -3.25 -7.23
N PHE A 138 -9.81 -2.11 -7.19
CA PHE A 138 -9.57 -1.32 -8.40
C PHE A 138 -8.26 -0.55 -8.31
N VAL A 139 -7.70 -0.26 -9.47
CA VAL A 139 -6.58 0.66 -9.61
C VAL A 139 -7.11 2.02 -10.07
N TYR A 140 -6.75 3.06 -9.33
CA TYR A 140 -6.98 4.45 -9.72
C TYR A 140 -5.69 5.03 -10.30
N THR A 141 -5.77 5.57 -11.51
CA THR A 141 -4.66 6.24 -12.18
C THR A 141 -5.10 7.58 -12.74
N SER A 142 -4.23 8.58 -12.66
CA SER A 142 -4.44 9.88 -13.30
C SER A 142 -3.09 10.54 -13.61
N ARG A 143 -3.03 11.29 -14.71
CA ARG A 143 -1.88 12.11 -15.12
C ARG A 143 -2.04 13.58 -14.76
N ARG A 144 -2.91 13.90 -13.83
CA ARG A 144 -3.17 15.27 -13.38
C ARG A 144 -2.84 15.39 -11.89
N PRO A 145 -2.14 16.46 -11.45
CA PRO A 145 -1.80 16.62 -10.04
C PRO A 145 -3.03 16.83 -9.17
N MET A 146 -2.95 16.41 -7.92
CA MET A 146 -3.98 16.68 -6.91
C MET A 146 -3.81 18.06 -6.31
N HIS A 147 -4.91 18.75 -6.06
CA HIS A 147 -4.95 19.97 -5.27
C HIS A 147 -4.81 19.63 -3.78
N PRO A 148 -3.81 20.15 -3.05
CA PRO A 148 -3.51 19.72 -1.70
C PRO A 148 -4.66 19.90 -0.71
N GLY A 149 -5.41 21.01 -0.82
CA GLY A 149 -6.56 21.25 0.06
C GLY A 149 -7.73 20.30 -0.20
N ARG A 150 -8.01 19.95 -1.48
CA ARG A 150 -9.07 18.97 -1.82
C ARG A 150 -8.66 17.55 -1.39
N LEU A 151 -7.38 17.20 -1.56
CA LEU A 151 -6.84 15.95 -1.06
C LEU A 151 -6.99 15.85 0.47
N ARG A 152 -6.72 16.93 1.20
CA ARG A 152 -6.92 16.95 2.66
C ARG A 152 -8.37 16.71 3.04
N ALA A 153 -9.31 17.37 2.37
CA ALA A 153 -10.74 17.19 2.61
C ALA A 153 -11.21 15.74 2.30
N PHE A 154 -10.64 15.11 1.27
CA PHE A 154 -10.91 13.71 0.95
C PHE A 154 -10.39 12.76 2.05
N LEU A 155 -9.23 13.06 2.65
CA LEU A 155 -8.68 12.27 3.76
C LEU A 155 -9.55 12.32 5.02
N ASP A 156 -10.23 13.44 5.24
CA ASP A 156 -11.10 13.65 6.41
C ASP A 156 -12.52 13.06 6.18
N ALA A 157 -12.80 12.49 5.02
CA ALA A 157 -14.08 11.84 4.71
C ALA A 157 -14.08 10.35 5.09
N ASP A 158 -15.29 9.81 5.34
CA ASP A 158 -15.47 8.38 5.60
C ASP A 158 -15.39 7.57 4.30
N TRP A 159 -14.68 6.46 4.33
CA TRP A 159 -14.49 5.57 3.17
C TRP A 159 -15.11 4.21 3.43
N ASP A 160 -16.43 4.20 3.39
CA ASP A 160 -17.21 2.99 3.66
C ASP A 160 -16.78 1.81 2.80
N GLY A 161 -16.53 0.69 3.46
CA GLY A 161 -16.20 -0.57 2.81
C GLY A 161 -14.74 -0.70 2.34
N VAL A 162 -13.91 0.37 2.43
CA VAL A 162 -12.49 0.28 2.07
C VAL A 162 -11.71 -0.40 3.19
N ILE A 163 -11.07 -1.53 2.87
CA ILE A 163 -10.21 -2.27 3.80
C ILE A 163 -8.77 -1.75 3.70
N ARG A 164 -8.27 -1.62 2.49
CA ARG A 164 -6.89 -1.27 2.21
C ARG A 164 -6.80 -0.38 0.99
N SER A 165 -6.00 0.67 1.08
CA SER A 165 -5.52 1.35 -0.12
C SER A 165 -4.04 1.69 -0.01
N LYS A 166 -3.32 1.60 -1.12
CA LYS A 166 -1.88 1.82 -1.15
C LYS A 166 -1.45 2.32 -2.53
N GLY A 167 -0.35 3.06 -2.56
CA GLY A 167 0.22 3.57 -3.78
C GLY A 167 0.93 4.89 -3.59
N PHE A 168 0.94 5.70 -4.63
CA PHE A 168 1.56 7.02 -4.56
C PHE A 168 0.72 8.07 -5.30
N LEU A 169 0.87 9.31 -4.85
CA LEU A 169 0.18 10.47 -5.38
C LEU A 169 1.18 11.53 -5.84
N TRP A 170 0.72 12.37 -6.75
CA TRP A 170 1.38 13.58 -7.20
C TRP A 170 0.56 14.82 -6.81
N SER A 171 1.11 15.66 -5.92
CA SER A 171 0.49 16.92 -5.51
C SER A 171 1.01 18.09 -6.33
N ALA A 172 0.15 19.05 -6.60
CA ALA A 172 0.47 20.28 -7.32
C ALA A 172 1.53 21.14 -6.63
N THR A 173 1.62 21.10 -5.29
CA THR A 173 2.59 21.83 -4.49
C THR A 173 3.90 21.07 -4.27
N ARG A 174 3.94 19.75 -4.60
CA ARG A 174 5.08 18.86 -4.33
C ARG A 174 5.49 18.13 -5.62
N MET A 175 6.00 18.93 -6.56
CA MET A 175 6.27 18.46 -7.94
C MET A 175 7.44 17.47 -8.04
N ASP A 176 8.38 17.50 -7.09
CA ASP A 176 9.63 16.76 -7.21
C ASP A 176 9.55 15.36 -6.60
N TYR A 177 8.70 15.18 -5.60
CA TYR A 177 8.55 13.93 -4.85
C TYR A 177 7.13 13.40 -4.92
N SER A 178 7.00 12.10 -5.01
CA SER A 178 5.71 11.45 -4.81
C SER A 178 5.28 11.54 -3.34
N ILE A 179 3.98 11.47 -3.12
CA ILE A 179 3.40 11.25 -1.81
C ILE A 179 3.15 9.75 -1.69
N GLU A 180 3.81 9.07 -0.77
CA GLU A 180 3.51 7.70 -0.45
C GLU A 180 2.21 7.63 0.34
N TRP A 181 1.30 6.79 -0.12
CA TRP A 181 -0.04 6.63 0.44
C TRP A 181 -0.20 5.22 0.98
N SER A 182 -0.64 5.10 2.22
CA SER A 182 -0.93 3.83 2.87
C SER A 182 -2.13 3.99 3.80
N GLN A 183 -3.25 3.36 3.47
CA GLN A 183 -4.45 3.36 4.30
C GLN A 183 -4.79 1.93 4.69
N ALA A 184 -5.07 1.71 5.99
CA ALA A 184 -5.60 0.47 6.53
C ALA A 184 -6.63 0.79 7.61
N GLY A 185 -7.83 0.23 7.50
CA GLY A 185 -8.94 0.62 8.36
C GLY A 185 -9.24 2.12 8.25
N GLY A 186 -9.48 2.79 9.35
CA GLY A 186 -9.75 4.24 9.41
C GLY A 186 -8.50 5.12 9.36
N VAL A 187 -7.29 4.55 9.25
CA VAL A 187 -6.04 5.34 9.27
C VAL A 187 -5.46 5.45 7.89
N CYS A 188 -5.15 6.68 7.49
CA CYS A 188 -4.38 6.96 6.29
C CYS A 188 -3.05 7.64 6.65
N ARG A 189 -1.95 7.10 6.17
CA ARG A 189 -0.62 7.68 6.26
C ARG A 189 -0.23 8.29 4.95
N ILE A 190 0.37 9.46 5.07
CA ILE A 190 0.96 10.19 3.96
C ILE A 190 2.40 10.52 4.34
N GLU A 191 3.32 9.95 3.59
CA GLU A 191 4.76 10.12 3.78
C GLU A 191 5.43 10.60 2.50
N PRO A 192 6.61 11.23 2.59
CA PRO A 192 7.38 11.53 1.40
C PRO A 192 7.81 10.22 0.73
N GLY A 193 7.50 10.10 -0.56
CA GLY A 193 7.91 8.98 -1.39
C GLY A 193 9.16 9.28 -2.21
N ALA A 194 9.37 8.50 -3.26
CA ALA A 194 10.51 8.66 -4.16
C ALA A 194 10.44 9.97 -4.96
N MET A 195 11.61 10.50 -5.32
CA MET A 195 11.71 11.59 -6.28
C MET A 195 11.28 11.09 -7.66
N PHE A 196 10.44 11.87 -8.34
CA PHE A 196 10.08 11.58 -9.73
C PHE A 196 11.31 11.71 -10.65
N TYR A 197 11.44 10.81 -11.61
CA TYR A 197 12.53 10.87 -12.58
C TYR A 197 12.50 12.15 -13.41
N ALA A 198 11.33 12.73 -13.62
CA ALA A 198 11.19 14.03 -14.27
C ALA A 198 11.70 15.23 -13.43
N ALA A 199 12.01 15.01 -12.16
CA ALA A 199 12.66 15.99 -11.28
C ALA A 199 14.18 15.73 -11.12
N MET A 200 14.68 14.61 -11.69
CA MET A 200 16.09 14.24 -11.60
C MET A 200 16.87 14.61 -12.87
N GLU A 201 18.13 14.93 -12.70
CA GLU A 201 19.08 14.99 -13.81
C GLU A 201 19.22 13.59 -14.44
N LYS A 202 19.29 13.51 -15.77
CA LYS A 202 19.33 12.23 -16.50
C LYS A 202 20.52 11.35 -16.11
N GLU A 203 21.61 11.96 -15.66
CA GLU A 203 22.83 11.30 -15.18
C GLU A 203 22.58 10.48 -13.90
N ARG A 204 21.54 10.82 -13.16
CA ARG A 204 21.11 10.12 -11.93
C ARG A 204 20.06 9.05 -12.16
N TRP A 205 19.63 8.85 -13.41
CA TRP A 205 18.67 7.82 -13.74
C TRP A 205 19.28 6.42 -13.57
N PRO A 206 18.45 5.38 -13.32
CA PRO A 206 18.97 4.04 -13.12
C PRO A 206 19.71 3.55 -14.38
N GLN A 207 20.81 2.83 -14.16
CA GLN A 207 21.57 2.18 -15.22
C GLN A 207 20.98 0.83 -15.61
N ASP A 208 20.15 0.25 -14.75
CA ASP A 208 19.44 -1.00 -15.01
C ASP A 208 18.43 -0.83 -16.14
N LEU A 209 18.52 -1.70 -17.15
CA LEU A 209 17.70 -1.60 -18.35
C LEU A 209 16.22 -1.87 -18.11
N LEU A 210 15.88 -2.67 -17.11
CA LEU A 210 14.47 -2.95 -16.76
C LEU A 210 13.84 -1.73 -16.09
N LEU A 211 14.54 -1.13 -15.12
CA LEU A 211 14.10 0.11 -14.47
C LEU A 211 14.01 1.27 -15.47
N LEU A 212 14.99 1.41 -16.37
CA LEU A 212 14.94 2.41 -17.44
C LEU A 212 13.75 2.22 -18.39
N ARG A 213 13.41 0.98 -18.66
CA ARG A 213 12.22 0.67 -19.47
C ARG A 213 10.95 1.09 -18.74
N ASP A 214 10.80 0.72 -17.46
CA ASP A 214 9.64 1.09 -16.65
C ASP A 214 9.46 2.63 -16.57
N VAL A 215 10.58 3.37 -16.43
CA VAL A 215 10.57 4.83 -16.48
C VAL A 215 10.06 5.33 -17.83
N LYS A 216 10.57 4.79 -18.95
CA LYS A 216 10.16 5.19 -20.31
C LYS A 216 8.71 4.83 -20.60
N ASP A 217 8.28 3.66 -20.20
CA ASP A 217 6.90 3.17 -20.41
C ASP A 217 5.89 4.00 -19.59
N SER A 218 6.35 4.57 -18.46
CA SER A 218 5.53 5.46 -17.63
C SER A 218 5.64 6.94 -17.99
N TRP A 219 6.45 7.31 -19.00
CA TRP A 219 6.71 8.72 -19.36
C TRP A 219 5.63 9.31 -20.24
N GLU A 220 5.11 10.49 -19.85
CA GLU A 220 4.14 11.26 -20.63
C GLU A 220 4.42 12.76 -20.53
N GLU A 221 4.64 13.42 -21.68
CA GLU A 221 4.85 14.86 -21.71
C GLU A 221 3.57 15.65 -21.34
N PRO A 222 3.69 16.83 -20.68
CA PRO A 222 4.93 17.51 -20.33
C PRO A 222 5.46 17.17 -18.92
N PHE A 223 4.86 16.25 -18.20
CA PHE A 223 5.13 16.02 -16.76
C PHE A 223 5.96 14.77 -16.46
N GLY A 224 6.35 14.03 -17.48
CA GLY A 224 7.20 12.84 -17.36
C GLY A 224 6.51 11.67 -16.67
N ASP A 225 7.16 11.07 -15.68
CA ASP A 225 6.66 9.91 -14.92
C ASP A 225 5.65 10.26 -13.81
N ARG A 226 5.34 11.55 -13.63
CA ARG A 226 4.41 12.03 -12.60
C ARG A 226 3.00 11.53 -12.86
N ARG A 227 2.40 10.89 -11.86
CA ARG A 227 1.04 10.34 -11.93
C ARG A 227 0.48 10.05 -10.56
N GLN A 228 -0.82 9.82 -10.51
CA GLN A 228 -1.51 9.16 -9.41
C GLN A 228 -1.56 7.66 -9.72
N GLN A 229 -1.30 6.84 -8.73
CA GLN A 229 -1.46 5.40 -8.87
C GLN A 229 -1.78 4.79 -7.50
N LEU A 230 -3.05 4.40 -7.30
CA LEU A 230 -3.55 3.81 -6.05
C LEU A 230 -4.24 2.49 -6.36
N VAL A 231 -3.97 1.48 -5.55
CA VAL A 231 -4.79 0.27 -5.46
C VAL A 231 -5.72 0.43 -4.28
N VAL A 232 -6.98 0.12 -4.46
CA VAL A 232 -8.00 0.13 -3.42
C VAL A 232 -8.64 -1.25 -3.35
N ILE A 233 -8.72 -1.83 -2.15
CA ILE A 233 -9.36 -3.11 -1.86
C ILE A 233 -10.46 -2.85 -0.84
N GLY A 234 -11.66 -3.39 -1.08
CA GLY A 234 -12.78 -3.19 -0.18
C GLY A 234 -13.83 -4.27 -0.24
N ILE A 235 -14.77 -4.22 0.71
CA ILE A 235 -15.96 -5.06 0.78
C ILE A 235 -17.18 -4.16 0.66
N GLU A 236 -18.03 -4.44 -0.33
CA GLU A 236 -19.25 -3.66 -0.60
C GLU A 236 -18.99 -2.16 -0.81
N MET A 237 -17.72 -1.80 -1.11
CA MET A 237 -17.33 -0.41 -1.34
C MET A 237 -17.99 0.18 -2.58
N ASN A 238 -18.30 1.47 -2.52
CA ASN A 238 -18.81 2.23 -3.67
C ASN A 238 -17.65 2.75 -4.52
N GLU A 239 -17.21 1.95 -5.49
CA GLU A 239 -16.10 2.30 -6.39
C GLU A 239 -16.38 3.58 -7.19
N GLU A 240 -17.60 3.76 -7.69
CA GLU A 240 -17.96 4.95 -8.50
C GLU A 240 -17.82 6.23 -7.68
N TRP A 241 -18.29 6.19 -6.43
CA TRP A 241 -18.17 7.31 -5.50
C TRP A 241 -16.70 7.61 -5.19
N LEU A 242 -15.90 6.58 -4.86
CA LEU A 242 -14.47 6.73 -4.56
C LEU A 242 -13.71 7.34 -5.74
N ARG A 243 -13.96 6.86 -6.96
CA ARG A 243 -13.35 7.42 -8.17
C ARG A 243 -13.77 8.87 -8.40
N ALA A 244 -15.03 9.20 -8.17
CA ALA A 244 -15.53 10.59 -8.28
C ALA A 244 -14.81 11.50 -7.27
N GLN A 245 -14.72 11.10 -6.00
CA GLN A 245 -14.03 11.87 -4.96
C GLN A 245 -12.53 12.05 -5.26
N LEU A 246 -11.85 11.00 -5.74
CA LEU A 246 -10.45 11.10 -6.17
C LEU A 246 -10.29 12.03 -7.39
N ASN A 247 -11.24 12.00 -8.34
CA ASN A 247 -11.24 12.92 -9.49
C ASN A 247 -11.48 14.38 -9.05
N ASP A 248 -12.33 14.60 -8.07
CA ASP A 248 -12.59 15.94 -7.51
C ASP A 248 -11.35 16.52 -6.81
N CYS A 249 -10.42 15.67 -6.36
CA CYS A 249 -9.13 16.11 -5.85
C CYS A 249 -8.18 16.62 -6.94
N LEU A 250 -8.35 16.22 -8.19
CA LEU A 250 -7.46 16.63 -9.30
C LEU A 250 -7.64 18.12 -9.64
N LEU A 251 -6.57 18.76 -10.11
CA LEU A 251 -6.67 20.14 -10.59
C LEU A 251 -7.73 20.25 -11.70
N SER A 252 -8.50 21.33 -11.67
CA SER A 252 -9.43 21.68 -12.75
C SER A 252 -8.69 22.09 -14.04
N ASN A 253 -9.39 22.20 -15.16
CA ASN A 253 -8.79 22.68 -16.41
C ASN A 253 -8.23 24.10 -16.26
N ASP A 254 -8.95 24.98 -15.56
CA ASP A 254 -8.51 26.36 -15.34
C ASP A 254 -7.25 26.44 -14.46
N GLU A 255 -7.13 25.54 -13.47
CA GLU A 255 -5.92 25.44 -12.63
C GLU A 255 -4.76 24.87 -13.44
N MET A 256 -5.00 23.86 -14.28
CA MET A 256 -3.95 23.27 -15.14
C MET A 256 -3.35 24.30 -16.11
N ILE A 257 -4.18 25.13 -16.73
CA ILE A 257 -3.74 26.17 -17.69
C ILE A 257 -2.79 27.19 -17.03
N LYS A 258 -2.98 27.47 -15.74
CA LYS A 258 -2.13 28.43 -15.00
C LYS A 258 -0.71 27.91 -14.74
N GLY A 259 -0.49 26.61 -14.81
CA GLY A 259 0.82 25.98 -14.77
C GLY A 259 1.47 25.87 -13.38
N PRO A 260 2.63 25.19 -13.30
CA PRO A 260 3.28 24.82 -12.03
C PRO A 260 3.63 26.00 -11.13
N GLU A 261 4.00 27.17 -11.66
CA GLU A 261 4.33 28.34 -10.84
C GLU A 261 3.10 28.86 -10.07
N PHE A 262 1.94 28.78 -10.67
CA PHE A 262 0.71 29.11 -9.97
C PHE A 262 0.35 28.03 -8.93
N TRP A 263 0.55 26.75 -9.24
CA TRP A 263 0.22 25.66 -8.31
C TRP A 263 1.01 25.72 -7.01
N LYS A 264 2.25 26.22 -7.05
CA LYS A 264 3.08 26.45 -5.85
C LYS A 264 2.45 27.46 -4.87
N THR A 265 1.51 28.29 -5.33
CA THR A 265 0.82 29.27 -4.48
C THR A 265 -0.35 28.70 -3.68
N PHE A 266 -0.74 27.45 -3.94
CA PHE A 266 -1.79 26.81 -3.14
C PHE A 266 -1.33 26.60 -1.70
N VAL A 267 -2.28 26.77 -0.77
CA VAL A 267 -2.04 26.40 0.63
C VAL A 267 -1.90 24.87 0.70
N ASP A 268 -0.76 24.40 1.20
CA ASP A 268 -0.49 22.99 1.42
C ASP A 268 -0.70 22.66 2.90
N PRO A 269 -1.77 21.92 3.25
CA PRO A 269 -2.10 21.60 4.63
C PRO A 269 -1.27 20.45 5.23
N PHE A 270 -0.40 19.82 4.44
CA PHE A 270 0.43 18.72 4.88
C PHE A 270 1.73 19.19 5.52
N PRO A 271 2.29 18.47 6.50
CA PRO A 271 3.55 18.82 7.13
C PRO A 271 4.67 19.07 6.13
N GLU A 272 5.58 19.98 6.45
CA GLU A 272 6.80 20.17 5.68
C GLU A 272 7.68 18.92 5.76
N TRP A 273 8.26 18.53 4.63
CA TRP A 273 9.17 17.39 4.59
C TRP A 273 10.61 17.83 4.81
N ASN A 274 11.34 17.09 5.62
CA ASN A 274 12.77 17.28 5.76
C ASN A 274 13.50 16.63 4.57
N ILE A 275 13.56 17.36 3.44
CA ILE A 275 14.11 16.87 2.17
C ILE A 275 15.60 16.50 2.29
N LYS A 276 16.36 17.11 3.20
CA LYS A 276 17.77 16.74 3.43
C LYS A 276 17.90 15.32 3.97
N TYR A 277 17.05 14.96 4.93
CA TYR A 277 17.01 13.60 5.46
C TYR A 277 16.64 12.58 4.38
N LEU A 278 15.68 12.90 3.52
CA LEU A 278 15.25 12.01 2.43
C LEU A 278 16.38 11.78 1.38
N SER A 279 17.17 12.80 1.08
CA SER A 279 18.29 12.66 0.16
C SER A 279 19.44 11.83 0.75
N GLU A 280 19.66 11.89 2.06
CA GLU A 280 20.64 11.08 2.78
C GLU A 280 20.20 9.62 2.86
N VAL A 281 18.96 9.34 3.21
CA VAL A 281 18.38 7.97 3.25
C VAL A 281 18.39 7.32 1.86
N ALA A 282 18.06 8.07 0.80
CA ALA A 282 18.12 7.57 -0.57
C ALA A 282 19.56 7.24 -1.01
N GLN A 283 20.56 8.01 -0.57
CA GLN A 283 21.97 7.71 -0.84
C GLN A 283 22.47 6.48 -0.06
N GLU A 284 22.05 6.32 1.20
CA GLU A 284 22.39 5.14 2.01
C GLU A 284 21.76 3.85 1.45
N GLN A 285 20.51 3.91 0.99
CA GLN A 285 19.85 2.77 0.35
C GLN A 285 20.49 2.37 -0.98
N GLN A 286 20.96 3.33 -1.78
CA GLN A 286 21.70 3.05 -2.99
C GLN A 286 23.11 2.48 -2.70
N ALA A 287 23.77 2.96 -1.64
CA ALA A 287 25.08 2.45 -1.22
C ALA A 287 24.98 1.02 -0.67
N THR A 288 23.94 0.67 0.08
CA THR A 288 23.71 -0.68 0.58
C THR A 288 23.28 -1.64 -0.52
N SER A 289 22.51 -1.21 -1.51
CA SER A 289 22.15 -2.00 -2.70
C SER A 289 23.35 -2.27 -3.63
N SER A 290 24.35 -1.39 -3.64
CA SER A 290 25.59 -1.57 -4.44
C SER A 290 26.66 -2.40 -3.71
N LEU A 291 26.51 -2.68 -2.41
CA LEU A 291 27.40 -3.51 -1.59
C LEU A 291 26.84 -4.93 -1.34
N GLY A 292 25.65 -5.21 -1.84
CA GLY A 292 25.01 -6.52 -1.78
C GLY A 292 25.49 -7.45 -2.88
N VAL A 293 26.71 -7.96 -2.73
CA VAL A 293 27.15 -9.22 -3.32
C VAL A 293 26.87 -10.32 -2.31
#